data_0fcd7d9d3d624108b949dc8dac18b266
#
_entry.id   0fcd7d9d3d624108b949dc8dac18b266
#
_cell.length_a   1.000
_cell.length_b   1.000
_cell.length_c   1.000
_cell.angle_alpha   90.00
_cell.angle_beta   90.00
_cell.angle_gamma   90.00
#
_symmetry.space_group_name_H-M   'P 1'
#
loop_
_entity.id
_entity.type
_entity.pdbx_description
1 polymer ?
#
loop_
_entity_poly.entity_id
_entity_poly.type
_entity_poly.pdbx_seq_one_letter_code
_entity_poly.pdbx_strand_id
1 'polypeptide(L)'
;MSLTTDFNDYRQRMNERVLSYDNKVIKRFFNLDTNTYAAGAIDVKTKEMLGLACSLVLRCDDCVKYHLGKCHEEGLSDEEVFEVFSIANLIGGSIVIPHFRRAVEYWEVLRAEAALAGPNASKTASHPPHEH
;
A
#
# COMPACT_ATOMS: atom_id res chain seq x y z
N MET A 1 -14.04 11.74 8.81
CA MET A 1 -13.48 10.62 8.10
C MET A 1 -12.05 10.91 7.73
N SER A 2 -11.22 9.90 7.77
CA SER A 2 -9.79 10.10 7.55
C SER A 2 -9.38 9.84 6.10
N LEU A 3 -8.21 10.31 5.74
CA LEU A 3 -7.62 10.07 4.44
C LEU A 3 -7.48 8.58 4.13
N THR A 4 -7.08 7.78 5.13
CA THR A 4 -6.92 6.33 4.98
C THR A 4 -8.25 5.60 4.89
N THR A 5 -9.23 5.97 5.70
CA THR A 5 -10.57 5.38 5.68
C THR A 5 -11.25 5.67 4.33
N ASP A 6 -11.20 6.91 3.87
CA ASP A 6 -11.82 7.30 2.60
C ASP A 6 -11.20 6.55 1.42
N PHE A 7 -9.88 6.41 1.41
CA PHE A 7 -9.18 5.66 0.37
C PHE A 7 -9.57 4.18 0.38
N ASN A 8 -9.54 3.55 1.55
CA ASN A 8 -9.83 2.11 1.67
C ASN A 8 -11.29 1.81 1.35
N ASP A 9 -12.23 2.62 1.82
CA ASP A 9 -13.66 2.42 1.56
C ASP A 9 -13.98 2.56 0.07
N TYR A 10 -13.45 3.58 -0.58
CA TYR A 10 -13.62 3.78 -2.02
C TYR A 10 -13.04 2.59 -2.80
N ARG A 11 -11.83 2.20 -2.47
CA ARG A 11 -11.13 1.11 -3.14
C ARG A 11 -11.89 -0.21 -3.02
N GLN A 12 -12.31 -0.55 -1.81
CA GLN A 12 -13.08 -1.77 -1.56
C GLN A 12 -14.39 -1.78 -2.34
N ARG A 13 -15.14 -0.70 -2.24
CA ARG A 13 -16.44 -0.57 -2.92
C ARG A 13 -16.27 -0.68 -4.43
N MET A 14 -15.28 -0.01 -5.00
CA MET A 14 -15.09 -0.02 -6.45
C MET A 14 -14.50 -1.33 -6.96
N ASN A 15 -13.65 -1.99 -6.18
CA ASN A 15 -13.16 -3.33 -6.53
C ASN A 15 -14.32 -4.34 -6.58
N GLU A 16 -15.22 -4.29 -5.61
CA GLU A 16 -16.42 -5.13 -5.62
C GLU A 16 -17.25 -4.89 -6.89
N ARG A 17 -17.44 -3.63 -7.27
CA ARG A 17 -18.15 -3.28 -8.48
C ARG A 17 -17.45 -3.75 -9.75
N VAL A 18 -16.14 -3.55 -9.84
CA VAL A 18 -15.33 -4.02 -10.98
C VAL A 18 -15.48 -5.54 -11.14
N LEU A 19 -15.35 -6.28 -10.05
CA LEU A 19 -15.44 -7.73 -10.09
C LEU A 19 -16.86 -8.23 -10.38
N SER A 20 -17.90 -7.43 -10.07
CA SER A 20 -19.29 -7.80 -10.33
C SER A 20 -19.63 -7.89 -11.82
N TYR A 21 -18.85 -7.25 -12.69
CA TYR A 21 -19.04 -7.35 -14.14
C TYR A 21 -18.58 -8.69 -14.71
N ASP A 22 -17.95 -9.53 -13.88
CA ASP A 22 -17.58 -10.90 -14.22
C ASP A 22 -16.64 -11.03 -15.44
N ASN A 23 -15.75 -10.07 -15.61
CA ASN A 23 -14.74 -10.14 -16.66
C ASN A 23 -13.60 -11.06 -16.21
N LYS A 24 -13.39 -12.15 -16.93
CA LYS A 24 -12.43 -13.18 -16.54
C LYS A 24 -10.99 -12.68 -16.59
N VAL A 25 -10.65 -11.81 -17.52
CA VAL A 25 -9.29 -11.26 -17.65
C VAL A 25 -8.97 -10.37 -16.46
N ILE A 26 -9.89 -9.50 -16.07
CA ILE A 26 -9.73 -8.64 -14.89
C ILE A 26 -9.59 -9.48 -13.61
N LYS A 27 -10.42 -10.50 -13.46
CA LYS A 27 -10.34 -11.40 -12.31
C LYS A 27 -8.98 -12.11 -12.23
N ARG A 28 -8.45 -12.54 -13.38
CA ARG A 28 -7.12 -13.16 -13.46
C ARG A 28 -6.02 -12.18 -13.07
N PHE A 29 -6.14 -10.93 -13.47
CA PHE A 29 -5.16 -9.91 -13.12
C PHE A 29 -5.15 -9.67 -11.61
N PHE A 30 -6.32 -9.53 -10.98
CA PHE A 30 -6.42 -9.37 -9.53
C PHE A 30 -5.83 -10.56 -8.80
N ASN A 31 -6.10 -11.77 -9.27
CA ASN A 31 -5.55 -12.99 -8.68
C ASN A 31 -4.02 -13.08 -8.87
N LEU A 32 -3.53 -12.66 -10.04
CA LEU A 32 -2.09 -12.59 -10.30
C LEU A 32 -1.41 -11.64 -9.31
N ASP A 33 -2.00 -10.48 -9.08
CA ASP A 33 -1.49 -9.50 -8.12
C ASP A 33 -1.39 -10.10 -6.72
N THR A 34 -2.46 -10.74 -6.25
CA THR A 34 -2.50 -11.40 -4.95
C THR A 34 -1.37 -12.44 -4.82
N ASN A 35 -1.21 -13.27 -5.83
CA ASN A 35 -0.20 -14.35 -5.81
C ASN A 35 1.22 -13.80 -5.88
N THR A 36 1.41 -12.68 -6.56
CA THR A 36 2.73 -12.05 -6.69
C THR A 36 3.28 -11.61 -5.33
N TYR A 37 2.42 -11.09 -4.47
CA TYR A 37 2.84 -10.60 -3.15
C TYR A 37 2.89 -11.68 -2.07
N ALA A 38 2.44 -12.90 -2.37
CA ALA A 38 2.56 -14.01 -1.43
C ALA A 38 4.03 -14.34 -1.15
N ALA A 39 4.32 -14.80 0.06
CA ALA A 39 5.69 -15.13 0.46
C ALA A 39 6.28 -16.21 -0.45
N GLY A 40 7.51 -16.00 -0.87
CA GLY A 40 8.29 -16.94 -1.66
C GLY A 40 9.75 -16.88 -1.22
N ALA A 41 10.67 -16.81 -2.17
CA ALA A 41 12.08 -16.56 -1.86
C ALA A 41 12.28 -15.21 -1.18
N ILE A 42 11.39 -14.26 -1.48
CA ILE A 42 11.35 -12.93 -0.85
C ILE A 42 10.10 -12.90 0.04
N ASP A 43 10.24 -12.39 1.25
CA ASP A 43 9.11 -12.34 2.19
C ASP A 43 8.11 -11.23 1.83
N VAL A 44 6.93 -11.29 2.45
CA VAL A 44 5.85 -10.33 2.19
C VAL A 44 6.29 -8.91 2.50
N LYS A 45 6.95 -8.69 3.63
CA LYS A 45 7.44 -7.36 4.05
C LYS A 45 8.32 -6.73 2.97
N THR A 46 9.28 -7.49 2.46
CA THR A 46 10.19 -7.01 1.42
C THR A 46 9.45 -6.75 0.12
N LYS A 47 8.51 -7.63 -0.26
CA LYS A 47 7.70 -7.41 -1.46
C LYS A 47 6.87 -6.14 -1.38
N GLU A 48 6.31 -5.82 -0.22
CA GLU A 48 5.55 -4.57 -0.04
C GLU A 48 6.47 -3.35 -0.11
N MET A 49 7.69 -3.44 0.42
CA MET A 49 8.68 -2.36 0.28
C MET A 49 9.05 -2.14 -1.19
N LEU A 50 9.24 -3.21 -1.95
CA LEU A 50 9.53 -3.10 -3.39
C LEU A 50 8.35 -2.48 -4.14
N GLY A 51 7.12 -2.90 -3.80
CA GLY A 51 5.91 -2.31 -4.38
C GLY A 51 5.80 -0.82 -4.10
N LEU A 52 6.12 -0.41 -2.88
CA LEU A 52 6.13 1.00 -2.50
C LEU A 52 7.14 1.80 -3.31
N ALA A 53 8.39 1.32 -3.39
CA ALA A 53 9.44 2.00 -4.13
C ALA A 53 9.07 2.15 -5.62
N CYS A 54 8.64 1.07 -6.23
CA CYS A 54 8.26 1.06 -7.66
C CYS A 54 7.07 1.98 -7.92
N SER A 55 6.08 1.98 -7.03
CA SER A 55 4.89 2.82 -7.16
C SER A 55 5.25 4.31 -7.12
N LEU A 56 6.19 4.69 -6.24
CA LEU A 56 6.67 6.08 -6.18
C LEU A 56 7.39 6.47 -7.47
N VAL A 57 8.28 5.62 -7.96
CA VAL A 57 9.01 5.87 -9.21
C VAL A 57 8.03 6.02 -10.39
N LEU A 58 6.98 5.19 -10.41
CA LEU A 58 5.92 5.25 -11.42
C LEU A 58 4.93 6.39 -11.18
N ARG A 59 5.00 7.05 -10.03
CA ARG A 59 4.15 8.19 -9.66
C ARG A 59 2.66 7.81 -9.59
N CYS A 60 2.38 6.63 -9.07
CA CYS A 60 1.00 6.17 -8.86
C CYS A 60 0.61 6.40 -7.40
N ASP A 61 -0.06 7.52 -7.12
CA ASP A 61 -0.43 7.87 -5.74
C ASP A 61 -1.30 6.80 -5.06
N ASP A 62 -2.26 6.23 -5.76
CA ASP A 62 -3.11 5.18 -5.22
C ASP A 62 -2.31 3.90 -4.90
N CYS A 63 -1.39 3.54 -5.76
CA CYS A 63 -0.51 2.39 -5.52
C CYS A 63 0.39 2.63 -4.30
N VAL A 64 0.90 3.86 -4.17
CA VAL A 64 1.72 4.27 -3.02
C VAL A 64 0.91 4.12 -1.72
N LYS A 65 -0.31 4.64 -1.69
CA LYS A 65 -1.19 4.54 -0.52
C LYS A 65 -1.45 3.08 -0.14
N TYR A 66 -1.74 2.25 -1.13
CA TYR A 66 -1.99 0.83 -0.90
C TYR A 66 -0.78 0.14 -0.26
N HIS A 67 0.39 0.32 -0.85
CA HIS A 67 1.61 -0.31 -0.33
C HIS A 67 2.05 0.27 1.00
N LEU A 68 1.80 1.55 1.27
CA LEU A 68 2.04 2.14 2.59
C LEU A 68 1.18 1.46 3.66
N GLY A 69 -0.10 1.21 3.36
CA GLY A 69 -0.97 0.48 4.27
C GLY A 69 -0.43 -0.90 4.57
N LYS A 70 0.03 -1.61 3.53
CA LYS A 70 0.62 -2.95 3.70
C LYS A 70 1.94 -2.92 4.45
N CYS A 71 2.80 -1.96 4.16
CA CYS A 71 4.05 -1.78 4.90
C CYS A 71 3.77 -1.52 6.39
N HIS A 72 2.75 -0.73 6.68
CA HIS A 72 2.35 -0.47 8.06
C HIS A 72 1.87 -1.75 8.75
N GLU A 73 1.06 -2.56 8.08
CA GLU A 73 0.61 -3.86 8.60
C GLU A 73 1.79 -4.80 8.86
N GLU A 74 2.83 -4.75 8.03
CA GLU A 74 4.02 -5.58 8.18
C GLU A 74 5.01 -5.02 9.21
N GLY A 75 4.68 -3.92 9.86
CA GLY A 75 5.44 -3.39 10.98
C GLY A 75 6.65 -2.55 10.62
N LEU A 76 6.69 -1.96 9.43
CA LEU A 76 7.81 -1.07 9.06
C LEU A 76 7.88 0.11 10.02
N SER A 77 9.11 0.45 10.43
CA SER A 77 9.39 1.66 11.18
C SER A 77 9.43 2.88 10.25
N ASP A 78 9.41 4.08 10.86
CA ASP A 78 9.61 5.33 10.11
C ASP A 78 10.92 5.31 9.34
N GLU A 79 11.99 4.86 9.99
CA GLU A 79 13.31 4.80 9.40
C GLU A 79 13.33 3.89 8.18
N GLU A 80 12.70 2.72 8.28
CA GLU A 80 12.62 1.79 7.16
C GLU A 80 11.84 2.39 5.99
N VAL A 81 10.70 3.01 6.26
CA VAL A 81 9.88 3.63 5.22
C VAL A 81 10.62 4.77 4.55
N PHE A 82 11.32 5.62 5.32
CA PHE A 82 12.09 6.73 4.76
C PHE A 82 13.28 6.26 3.93
N GLU A 83 13.89 5.13 4.27
CA GLU A 83 14.94 4.54 3.43
C GLU A 83 14.36 4.07 2.09
N VAL A 84 13.17 3.46 2.09
CA VAL A 84 12.49 3.11 0.85
C VAL A 84 12.21 4.36 0.03
N PHE A 85 11.69 5.41 0.65
CA PHE A 85 11.45 6.69 -0.01
C PHE A 85 12.73 7.28 -0.62
N SER A 86 13.85 7.19 0.10
CA SER A 86 15.11 7.72 -0.39
C SER A 86 15.60 7.02 -1.66
N ILE A 87 15.42 5.71 -1.73
CA ILE A 87 15.78 4.94 -2.92
C ILE A 87 14.89 5.34 -4.10
N ALA A 88 13.59 5.43 -3.89
CA ALA A 88 12.65 5.83 -4.93
C ALA A 88 12.95 7.25 -5.45
N ASN A 89 13.25 8.17 -4.55
CA ASN A 89 13.59 9.55 -4.91
C ASN A 89 14.90 9.63 -5.70
N LEU A 90 15.90 8.85 -5.32
CA LEU A 90 17.16 8.79 -6.04
C LEU A 90 16.96 8.29 -7.48
N ILE A 91 16.22 7.21 -7.63
CA ILE A 91 15.99 6.58 -8.94
C ILE A 91 15.10 7.44 -9.83
N GLY A 92 14.00 7.94 -9.27
CA GLY A 92 12.99 8.69 -10.03
C GLY A 92 13.31 10.16 -10.23
N GLY A 93 14.18 10.73 -9.40
CA GLY A 93 14.56 12.14 -9.49
C GLY A 93 13.56 13.08 -8.82
N SER A 94 13.73 14.38 -9.06
CA SER A 94 12.94 15.42 -8.39
C SER A 94 11.45 15.36 -8.70
N ILE A 95 11.06 14.74 -9.80
CA ILE A 95 9.64 14.60 -10.18
C ILE A 95 8.85 13.69 -9.20
N VAL A 96 9.56 12.89 -8.40
CA VAL A 96 8.95 12.04 -7.38
C VAL A 96 8.56 12.86 -6.14
N ILE A 97 9.18 14.00 -5.90
CA ILE A 97 8.99 14.77 -4.67
C ILE A 97 7.53 15.14 -4.38
N PRO A 98 6.73 15.61 -5.35
CA PRO A 98 5.30 15.87 -5.08
C PRO A 98 4.55 14.64 -4.58
N HIS A 99 4.85 13.48 -5.14
CA HIS A 99 4.25 12.21 -4.73
C HIS A 99 4.75 11.78 -3.36
N PHE A 100 6.02 12.01 -3.09
CA PHE A 100 6.65 11.75 -1.81
C PHE A 100 5.98 12.57 -0.69
N ARG A 101 5.68 13.84 -0.93
CA ARG A 101 4.97 14.67 0.06
C ARG A 101 3.62 14.06 0.44
N ARG A 102 2.84 13.62 -0.55
CA ARG A 102 1.55 12.97 -0.30
C ARG A 102 1.71 11.63 0.38
N ALA A 103 2.77 10.91 0.08
CA ALA A 103 3.09 9.63 0.73
C ALA A 103 3.39 9.83 2.22
N VAL A 104 4.18 10.83 2.56
CA VAL A 104 4.49 11.16 3.95
C VAL A 104 3.22 11.53 4.72
N GLU A 105 2.37 12.36 4.13
CA GLU A 105 1.10 12.71 4.76
C GLU A 105 0.26 11.48 5.07
N TYR A 106 0.14 10.58 4.11
CA TYR A 106 -0.62 9.34 4.27
C TYR A 106 -0.01 8.44 5.35
N TRP A 107 1.31 8.29 5.37
CA TRP A 107 2.02 7.51 6.36
C TRP A 107 1.79 8.03 7.78
N GLU A 108 1.84 9.36 7.95
CA GLU A 108 1.59 9.98 9.24
C GLU A 108 0.15 9.73 9.73
N VAL A 109 -0.83 9.74 8.82
CA VAL A 109 -2.22 9.40 9.17
C VAL A 109 -2.34 7.95 9.61
N LEU A 110 -1.70 7.01 8.91
CA LEU A 110 -1.68 5.60 9.31
C LEU A 110 -1.13 5.44 10.75
N ARG A 111 -0.05 6.12 11.05
CA ARG A 111 0.57 6.06 12.35
C ARG A 111 -0.29 6.66 13.45
N ALA A 112 -0.91 7.80 13.17
CA ALA A 112 -1.80 8.46 14.11
C ALA A 112 -3.02 7.59 14.44
N GLU A 113 -3.61 6.95 13.43
CA GLU A 113 -4.74 6.04 13.62
C GLU A 113 -4.35 4.81 14.45
N ALA A 114 -3.17 4.24 14.20
CA ALA A 114 -2.69 3.11 14.96
C ALA A 114 -2.47 3.47 16.44
N ALA A 115 -1.95 4.66 16.72
CA ALA A 115 -1.77 5.14 18.10
C ALA A 115 -3.12 5.32 18.81
N LEU A 116 -4.15 5.80 18.11
CA LEU A 116 -5.48 5.98 18.69
C LEU A 116 -6.20 4.65 18.92
N ALA A 117 -5.99 3.67 18.05
CA ALA A 117 -6.62 2.35 18.14
C ALA A 117 -6.02 1.45 19.24
N GLY A 118 -4.78 1.77 19.70
CA GLY A 118 -4.09 0.99 20.71
C GLY A 118 -3.43 -0.28 20.17
N PRO A 119 -2.65 -0.98 21.00
CA PRO A 119 -1.74 -2.05 20.55
C PRO A 119 -2.44 -3.33 20.05
N ASN A 120 -3.73 -3.52 20.31
CA ASN A 120 -4.44 -4.75 19.95
C ASN A 120 -5.16 -4.67 18.59
N ALA A 121 -5.26 -3.49 18.00
CA ALA A 121 -6.03 -3.30 16.78
C ALA A 121 -5.38 -3.96 15.56
N SER A 122 -4.07 -4.11 15.56
CA SER A 122 -3.33 -4.69 14.42
C SER A 122 -3.44 -6.22 14.32
N LYS A 123 -3.90 -6.89 15.39
CA LYS A 123 -3.96 -8.36 15.45
C LYS A 123 -5.26 -8.95 14.90
N THR A 124 -6.26 -8.13 14.65
CA THR A 124 -7.60 -8.58 14.23
C THR A 124 -7.89 -8.34 12.75
N ALA A 125 -7.00 -7.67 12.05
CA ALA A 125 -7.16 -7.47 10.61
C ALA A 125 -6.75 -8.74 9.87
N SER A 126 -7.72 -9.53 9.44
CA SER A 126 -7.47 -10.57 8.45
C SER A 126 -6.95 -9.89 7.19
N HIS A 127 -5.85 -10.41 6.64
CA HIS A 127 -5.33 -9.91 5.38
C HIS A 127 -6.35 -10.16 4.27
N PRO A 128 -7.04 -9.15 3.76
CA PRO A 128 -7.80 -9.35 2.54
C PRO A 128 -6.82 -9.64 1.40
N PRO A 129 -7.25 -10.38 0.37
CA PRO A 129 -6.40 -10.61 -0.79
C PRO A 129 -5.96 -9.28 -1.40
N HIS A 130 -4.73 -9.26 -1.94
CA HIS A 130 -4.21 -8.09 -2.63
C HIS A 130 -5.08 -7.81 -3.86
N GLU A 131 -5.77 -6.67 -3.85
CA GLU A 131 -6.58 -6.21 -4.96
C GLU A 131 -6.15 -4.77 -5.26
N HIS A 132 -5.62 -4.54 -6.43
CA HIS A 132 -5.28 -3.19 -6.87
C HIS A 132 -6.42 -2.54 -7.57
#